data_970be51446a44844eac873c28636e2f2
#
_entry.id   970be51446a44844eac873c28636e2f2
#
_cell.length_a   1.000
_cell.length_b   1.000
_cell.length_c   1.000
_cell.angle_alpha   90.00
_cell.angle_beta   90.00
_cell.angle_gamma   90.00
#
_symmetry.space_group_name_H-M   'P 1'
#
loop_
_entity.id
_entity.type
_entity.pdbx_description
1 polymer ?
#
loop_
_entity_poly.entity_id
_entity_poly.type
_entity_poly.pdbx_seq_one_letter_code
_entity_poly.pdbx_strand_id
1 'polypeptide(L)'
;MFVGGKKADIPLKESIHIAILDLYNGAPNEGMRCIREIVEKFGVESQVPTRYSVFDVRGKEEMPDVGYDAYISSGGPGDPSESAGSSWENRYFRLMEAIKAHNHEYVDNRKHVLLICHSFQLFCRHYEYGEVSKRRSTSFGVMPGHKTPEGHTDPLLESLDDPFWIVDSREYQITQPDESRILREGGSI
;
A
#
# COMPACT_ATOMS: atom_id res chain seq x y z
N MET A 1 -25.85 -24.34 -14.20
CA MET A 1 -25.65 -25.17 -12.99
C MET A 1 -24.33 -24.73 -12.38
N PHE A 2 -24.36 -23.71 -11.52
CA PHE A 2 -23.15 -23.17 -10.89
C PHE A 2 -22.78 -24.09 -9.72
N VAL A 3 -21.64 -24.77 -9.85
CA VAL A 3 -21.06 -25.52 -8.73
C VAL A 3 -20.47 -24.50 -7.77
N GLY A 4 -21.15 -24.28 -6.64
CA GLY A 4 -20.65 -23.44 -5.57
C GLY A 4 -19.36 -24.02 -5.02
N GLY A 5 -18.24 -23.37 -5.34
CA GLY A 5 -16.97 -23.64 -4.68
C GLY A 5 -17.13 -23.33 -3.19
N LYS A 6 -16.94 -24.33 -2.33
CA LYS A 6 -16.82 -24.10 -0.88
C LYS A 6 -15.69 -23.08 -0.69
N LYS A 7 -16.02 -21.91 -0.08
CA LYS A 7 -14.98 -21.06 0.51
C LYS A 7 -14.17 -21.98 1.42
N ALA A 8 -12.88 -22.13 1.14
CA ALA A 8 -12.00 -22.84 2.05
C ALA A 8 -12.10 -22.11 3.39
N ASP A 9 -12.37 -22.84 4.47
CA ASP A 9 -12.29 -22.33 5.84
C ASP A 9 -10.80 -22.02 6.12
N ILE A 10 -10.34 -20.84 5.69
CA ILE A 10 -9.03 -20.33 6.09
C ILE A 10 -9.19 -20.04 7.59
N PRO A 11 -8.43 -20.70 8.47
CA PRO A 11 -8.52 -20.43 9.89
C PRO A 11 -8.22 -18.95 10.12
N LEU A 12 -9.18 -18.25 10.75
CA LEU A 12 -8.99 -16.84 11.14
C LEU A 12 -7.74 -16.78 12.03
N LYS A 13 -6.81 -15.88 11.71
CA LYS A 13 -5.65 -15.64 12.57
C LYS A 13 -6.12 -15.22 13.95
N GLU A 14 -5.49 -15.76 14.99
CA GLU A 14 -5.77 -15.39 16.37
C GLU A 14 -5.43 -13.92 16.66
N SER A 15 -4.52 -13.33 15.92
CA SER A 15 -4.16 -11.92 15.99
C SER A 15 -3.54 -11.44 14.68
N ILE A 16 -3.63 -10.13 14.42
CA ILE A 16 -3.04 -9.47 13.25
C ILE A 16 -1.97 -8.47 13.71
N HIS A 17 -0.78 -8.56 13.13
CA HIS A 17 0.31 -7.63 13.36
C HIS A 17 0.59 -6.81 12.11
N ILE A 18 0.51 -5.48 12.23
CA ILE A 18 0.67 -4.53 11.12
C ILE A 18 1.94 -3.71 11.32
N ALA A 19 2.78 -3.62 10.29
CA ALA A 19 3.88 -2.67 10.21
C ALA A 19 3.40 -1.41 9.49
N ILE A 20 3.52 -0.24 10.13
CA ILE A 20 3.28 1.05 9.50
C ILE A 20 4.64 1.66 9.15
N LEU A 21 4.90 1.85 7.86
CA LEU A 21 6.13 2.43 7.33
C LEU A 21 5.91 3.93 7.14
N ASP A 22 6.49 4.74 8.02
CA ASP A 22 6.38 6.20 7.99
C ASP A 22 7.43 6.80 7.04
N LEU A 23 6.96 7.37 5.92
CA LEU A 23 7.79 8.05 4.93
C LEU A 23 7.72 9.58 5.04
N TYR A 24 7.09 10.13 6.08
CA TYR A 24 6.95 11.58 6.22
C TYR A 24 8.23 12.30 6.65
N ASN A 25 9.28 11.58 7.03
CA ASN A 25 10.58 12.17 7.43
C ASN A 25 10.45 13.23 8.53
N GLY A 26 9.63 12.95 9.54
CA GLY A 26 9.36 13.86 10.65
C GLY A 26 8.46 15.07 10.30
N ALA A 27 8.01 15.20 9.06
CA ALA A 27 7.08 16.27 8.68
C ALA A 27 5.71 16.07 9.36
N PRO A 28 5.15 17.12 10.02
CA PRO A 28 3.81 17.04 10.59
C PRO A 28 2.78 16.67 9.52
N ASN A 29 1.92 15.71 9.83
CA ASN A 29 0.91 15.25 8.88
C ASN A 29 -0.26 14.58 9.59
N GLU A 30 -1.44 14.66 8.97
CA GLU A 30 -2.65 13.98 9.42
C GLU A 30 -2.72 12.51 8.92
N GLY A 31 -1.97 12.17 7.88
CA GLY A 31 -1.99 10.84 7.28
C GLY A 31 -1.61 9.74 8.27
N MET A 32 -0.52 9.95 9.02
CA MET A 32 -0.09 8.97 10.04
C MET A 32 -1.10 8.84 11.19
N ARG A 33 -1.76 9.94 11.58
CA ARG A 33 -2.85 9.89 12.57
C ARG A 33 -4.00 9.05 12.03
N CYS A 34 -4.47 9.34 10.82
CA CYS A 34 -5.56 8.61 10.19
C CYS A 34 -5.26 7.11 10.03
N ILE A 35 -4.04 6.75 9.60
CA ILE A 35 -3.63 5.34 9.46
C ILE A 35 -3.74 4.62 10.80
N ARG A 36 -3.24 5.20 11.88
CA ARG A 36 -3.31 4.59 13.23
C ARG A 36 -4.75 4.43 13.67
N GLU A 37 -5.58 5.47 13.56
CA GLU A 37 -6.99 5.43 13.93
C GLU A 37 -7.77 4.36 13.14
N ILE A 38 -7.51 4.20 11.85
CA ILE A 38 -8.14 3.17 11.01
C ILE A 38 -7.73 1.77 11.50
N VAL A 39 -6.45 1.54 11.79
CA VAL A 39 -5.97 0.25 12.29
C VAL A 39 -6.56 -0.07 13.66
N GLU A 40 -6.62 0.90 14.56
CA GLU A 40 -7.22 0.75 15.89
C GLU A 40 -8.72 0.45 15.80
N LYS A 41 -9.44 1.20 14.96
CA LYS A 41 -10.86 0.98 14.70
C LYS A 41 -11.13 -0.40 14.10
N PHE A 42 -10.32 -0.83 13.14
CA PHE A 42 -10.42 -2.17 12.57
C PHE A 42 -10.28 -3.26 13.65
N GLY A 43 -9.30 -3.14 14.55
CA GLY A 43 -9.12 -4.09 15.65
C GLY A 43 -10.34 -4.21 16.57
N VAL A 44 -11.03 -3.09 16.81
CA VAL A 44 -12.25 -3.07 17.62
C VAL A 44 -13.45 -3.66 16.87
N GLU A 45 -13.64 -3.27 15.60
CA GLU A 45 -14.81 -3.67 14.81
C GLU A 45 -14.74 -5.13 14.32
N SER A 46 -13.56 -5.60 13.95
CA SER A 46 -13.36 -6.99 13.49
C SER A 46 -13.36 -8.02 14.60
N GLN A 47 -13.22 -7.59 15.85
CA GLN A 47 -13.02 -8.45 17.02
C GLN A 47 -11.78 -9.35 16.92
N VAL A 48 -10.86 -9.04 16.01
CA VAL A 48 -9.57 -9.71 15.88
C VAL A 48 -8.50 -8.88 16.59
N PRO A 49 -7.82 -9.43 17.60
CA PRO A 49 -6.73 -8.72 18.27
C PRO A 49 -5.71 -8.18 17.26
N THR A 50 -5.64 -6.86 17.14
CA THR A 50 -4.78 -6.19 16.16
C THR A 50 -3.74 -5.35 16.89
N ARG A 51 -2.49 -5.47 16.47
CA ARG A 51 -1.36 -4.67 16.96
C ARG A 51 -0.64 -4.05 15.80
N TYR A 52 -0.03 -2.90 16.02
CA TYR A 52 0.84 -2.30 15.02
C TYR A 52 2.12 -1.76 15.62
N SER A 53 3.15 -1.67 14.78
CA SER A 53 4.41 -0.98 15.06
C SER A 53 4.66 0.05 13.97
N VAL A 54 5.22 1.20 14.35
CA VAL A 54 5.55 2.28 13.41
C VAL A 54 7.07 2.33 13.23
N PHE A 55 7.52 2.42 11.99
CA PHE A 55 8.92 2.47 11.60
C PHE A 55 9.20 3.77 10.87
N ASP A 56 10.08 4.60 11.39
CA ASP A 56 10.54 5.83 10.73
C ASP A 56 11.56 5.47 9.64
N VAL A 57 11.03 5.25 8.43
CA VAL A 57 11.79 4.73 7.29
C VAL A 57 12.82 5.73 6.77
N ARG A 58 12.44 7.01 6.67
CA ARG A 58 13.31 8.04 6.07
C ARG A 58 14.21 8.74 7.08
N GLY A 59 13.68 9.02 8.28
CA GLY A 59 14.41 9.80 9.28
C GLY A 59 15.42 8.95 10.06
N LYS A 60 15.05 7.70 10.39
CA LYS A 60 15.89 6.81 11.20
C LYS A 60 16.34 5.54 10.48
N GLU A 61 15.91 5.35 9.24
CA GLU A 61 16.15 4.12 8.47
C GLU A 61 15.66 2.84 9.17
N GLU A 62 14.61 2.95 9.97
CA GLU A 62 13.98 1.82 10.64
C GLU A 62 13.21 0.97 9.63
N MET A 63 13.47 -0.35 9.64
CA MET A 63 12.77 -1.31 8.77
C MET A 63 12.31 -2.51 9.58
N PRO A 64 11.06 -2.97 9.40
CA PRO A 64 10.62 -4.25 9.94
C PRO A 64 11.26 -5.42 9.19
N ASP A 65 11.15 -6.60 9.77
CA ASP A 65 11.34 -7.86 9.07
C ASP A 65 10.03 -8.33 8.39
N VAL A 66 10.03 -9.54 7.81
CA VAL A 66 8.85 -10.15 7.17
C VAL A 66 7.88 -10.83 8.16
N GLY A 67 8.03 -10.58 9.46
CA GLY A 67 7.22 -11.20 10.51
C GLY A 67 5.80 -10.63 10.64
N TYR A 68 5.51 -9.49 10.05
CA TYR A 68 4.21 -8.84 10.09
C TYR A 68 3.23 -9.47 9.10
N ASP A 69 1.93 -9.34 9.36
CA ASP A 69 0.86 -9.86 8.50
C ASP A 69 0.54 -8.90 7.37
N ALA A 70 0.58 -7.61 7.65
CA ALA A 70 0.37 -6.56 6.68
C ALA A 70 1.33 -5.38 6.91
N TYR A 71 1.58 -4.64 5.83
CA TYR A 71 2.43 -3.46 5.79
C TYR A 71 1.64 -2.31 5.19
N ILE A 72 1.54 -1.20 5.90
CA ILE A 72 0.94 0.04 5.39
C ILE A 72 2.05 1.05 5.22
N SER A 73 2.39 1.36 3.98
CA SER A 73 3.42 2.34 3.66
C SER A 73 2.76 3.68 3.37
N SER A 74 3.10 4.67 4.16
CA SER A 74 2.47 5.98 4.13
C SER A 74 2.83 6.80 2.88
N GLY A 75 2.11 7.89 2.69
CA GLY A 75 2.56 8.99 1.85
C GLY A 75 3.81 9.66 2.42
N GLY A 76 4.27 10.71 1.77
CA GLY A 76 5.42 11.47 2.22
C GLY A 76 5.64 12.69 1.32
N PRO A 77 6.38 13.70 1.80
CA PRO A 77 6.72 14.88 1.03
C PRO A 77 7.90 14.63 0.08
N GLY A 78 8.05 15.50 -0.90
CA GLY A 78 9.21 15.58 -1.79
C GLY A 78 9.03 14.87 -3.14
N ASP A 79 10.06 14.98 -3.95
CA ASP A 79 10.13 14.33 -5.26
C ASP A 79 10.45 12.85 -5.10
N PRO A 80 9.63 11.94 -5.62
CA PRO A 80 9.90 10.51 -5.56
C PRO A 80 11.20 10.08 -6.27
N SER A 81 11.78 10.94 -7.12
CA SER A 81 13.03 10.65 -7.84
C SER A 81 14.29 11.00 -7.05
N GLU A 82 14.19 11.91 -6.06
CA GLU A 82 15.35 12.40 -5.31
C GLU A 82 15.98 11.35 -4.40
N SER A 83 15.19 10.37 -3.96
CA SER A 83 15.67 9.31 -3.05
C SER A 83 16.32 8.14 -3.76
N ALA A 84 16.34 8.12 -5.09
CA ALA A 84 16.87 7.02 -5.86
C ALA A 84 18.30 6.65 -5.44
N GLY A 85 18.48 5.39 -4.99
CA GLY A 85 19.79 4.90 -4.56
C GLY A 85 20.22 5.31 -3.15
N SER A 86 19.38 6.04 -2.39
CA SER A 86 19.67 6.35 -0.99
C SER A 86 19.67 5.10 -0.11
N SER A 87 20.33 5.18 1.06
CA SER A 87 20.45 4.06 1.99
C SER A 87 19.07 3.55 2.44
N TRP A 88 18.20 4.45 2.88
CA TRP A 88 16.86 4.09 3.34
C TRP A 88 16.00 3.47 2.22
N GLU A 89 16.08 4.01 0.99
CA GLU A 89 15.31 3.47 -0.13
C GLU A 89 15.79 2.08 -0.54
N ASN A 90 17.11 1.86 -0.56
CA ASN A 90 17.67 0.55 -0.81
C ASN A 90 17.24 -0.48 0.24
N ARG A 91 17.12 -0.08 1.51
CA ARG A 91 16.60 -0.94 2.58
C ARG A 91 15.11 -1.19 2.43
N TYR A 92 14.35 -0.16 2.05
CA TYR A 92 12.91 -0.25 1.79
C TYR A 92 12.61 -1.26 0.68
N PHE A 93 13.30 -1.20 -0.45
CA PHE A 93 13.08 -2.16 -1.53
C PHE A 93 13.60 -3.56 -1.22
N ARG A 94 14.65 -3.69 -0.41
CA ARG A 94 15.01 -5.02 0.12
C ARG A 94 13.90 -5.66 0.96
N LEU A 95 13.17 -4.89 1.73
CA LEU A 95 11.98 -5.37 2.43
C LEU A 95 10.90 -5.81 1.43
N MET A 96 10.61 -5.02 0.37
CA MET A 96 9.62 -5.37 -0.65
C MET A 96 9.99 -6.68 -1.36
N GLU A 97 11.27 -6.87 -1.71
CA GLU A 97 11.74 -8.12 -2.31
C GLU A 97 11.65 -9.30 -1.33
N ALA A 98 11.94 -9.10 -0.06
CA ALA A 98 11.80 -10.15 0.95
C ALA A 98 10.33 -10.56 1.15
N ILE A 99 9.39 -9.60 1.11
CA ILE A 99 7.95 -9.87 1.14
C ILE A 99 7.52 -10.65 -0.11
N LYS A 100 7.98 -10.24 -1.29
CA LYS A 100 7.70 -10.93 -2.57
C LYS A 100 8.19 -12.38 -2.54
N ALA A 101 9.42 -12.59 -2.07
CA ALA A 101 10.00 -13.93 -1.92
C ALA A 101 9.21 -14.78 -0.93
N HIS A 102 8.84 -14.23 0.24
CA HIS A 102 8.00 -14.91 1.22
C HIS A 102 6.65 -15.32 0.62
N ASN A 103 5.99 -14.41 -0.09
CA ASN A 103 4.68 -14.68 -0.69
C ASN A 103 4.72 -15.72 -1.82
N HIS A 104 5.88 -15.87 -2.46
CA HIS A 104 6.10 -16.93 -3.45
C HIS A 104 6.27 -18.30 -2.77
N GLU A 105 6.97 -18.33 -1.63
CA GLU A 105 7.26 -19.56 -0.90
C GLU A 105 6.06 -20.02 -0.04
N TYR A 106 5.34 -19.07 0.59
CA TYR A 106 4.27 -19.35 1.57
C TYR A 106 2.91 -18.86 1.08
N VAL A 107 2.30 -19.57 0.13
CA VAL A 107 1.06 -19.17 -0.55
C VAL A 107 -0.11 -19.01 0.42
N ASP A 108 -0.18 -19.86 1.46
CA ASP A 108 -1.25 -19.82 2.48
C ASP A 108 -1.00 -18.82 3.62
N ASN A 109 0.18 -18.19 3.65
CA ASN A 109 0.55 -17.19 4.65
C ASN A 109 1.15 -15.95 4.01
N ARG A 110 0.47 -15.43 2.99
CA ARG A 110 0.92 -14.24 2.27
C ARG A 110 0.88 -13.00 3.15
N LYS A 111 1.82 -12.11 2.91
CA LYS A 111 1.88 -10.77 3.48
C LYS A 111 1.26 -9.78 2.51
N HIS A 112 0.54 -8.81 3.06
CA HIS A 112 -0.15 -7.78 2.27
C HIS A 112 0.55 -6.43 2.43
N VAL A 113 0.65 -5.67 1.35
CA VAL A 113 1.26 -4.34 1.36
C VAL A 113 0.29 -3.33 0.76
N LEU A 114 -0.04 -2.29 1.52
CA LEU A 114 -0.78 -1.11 1.04
C LEU A 114 0.21 0.04 0.85
N LEU A 115 0.28 0.55 -0.36
CA LEU A 115 1.15 1.67 -0.72
C LEU A 115 0.31 2.94 -0.93
N ILE A 116 0.61 4.01 -0.19
CA ILE A 116 -0.18 5.25 -0.23
C ILE A 116 0.65 6.37 -0.86
N CYS A 117 0.14 6.99 -1.93
CA CYS A 117 0.69 8.21 -2.54
C CYS A 117 2.19 8.10 -2.85
N HIS A 118 3.05 8.70 -2.06
CA HIS A 118 4.51 8.73 -2.28
C HIS A 118 5.12 7.31 -2.35
N SER A 119 4.73 6.42 -1.45
CA SER A 119 5.24 5.04 -1.48
C SER A 119 4.80 4.27 -2.73
N PHE A 120 3.59 4.52 -3.24
CA PHE A 120 3.14 3.97 -4.51
C PHE A 120 3.95 4.52 -5.69
N GLN A 121 4.27 5.82 -5.67
CA GLN A 121 5.11 6.45 -6.71
C GLN A 121 6.53 5.89 -6.70
N LEU A 122 7.14 5.70 -5.51
CA LEU A 122 8.43 5.03 -5.37
C LEU A 122 8.40 3.61 -5.95
N PHE A 123 7.36 2.86 -5.63
CA PHE A 123 7.16 1.48 -6.09
C PHE A 123 7.05 1.43 -7.63
N CYS A 124 6.20 2.25 -8.22
CA CYS A 124 6.04 2.31 -9.67
C CYS A 124 7.33 2.70 -10.38
N ARG A 125 8.10 3.65 -9.84
CA ARG A 125 9.40 4.03 -10.38
C ARG A 125 10.40 2.88 -10.31
N HIS A 126 10.53 2.25 -9.15
CA HIS A 126 11.52 1.21 -8.90
C HIS A 126 11.29 -0.03 -9.77
N TYR A 127 10.03 -0.45 -9.90
CA TYR A 127 9.66 -1.62 -10.71
C TYR A 127 9.29 -1.27 -12.16
N GLU A 128 9.46 -0.01 -12.56
CA GLU A 128 9.17 0.46 -13.93
C GLU A 128 7.73 0.15 -14.37
N TYR A 129 6.76 0.30 -13.45
CA TYR A 129 5.34 0.11 -13.77
C TYR A 129 4.69 1.34 -14.40
N GLY A 130 5.43 2.44 -14.53
CA GLY A 130 4.99 3.68 -15.16
C GLY A 130 5.96 4.81 -14.87
N GLU A 131 5.77 5.93 -15.56
CA GLU A 131 6.60 7.11 -15.42
C GLU A 131 6.10 8.01 -14.27
N VAL A 132 6.99 8.32 -13.32
CA VAL A 132 6.73 9.32 -12.29
C VAL A 132 7.02 10.70 -12.86
N SER A 133 6.03 11.58 -12.89
CA SER A 133 6.17 12.93 -13.40
C SER A 133 5.50 13.97 -12.48
N LYS A 134 6.06 15.19 -12.49
CA LYS A 134 5.43 16.30 -11.78
C LYS A 134 4.15 16.72 -12.50
N ARG A 135 3.09 16.96 -11.74
CA ARG A 135 1.81 17.47 -12.29
C ARG A 135 1.97 18.92 -12.71
N ARG A 136 1.14 19.35 -13.67
CA ARG A 136 1.07 20.77 -14.10
C ARG A 136 0.59 21.70 -12.98
N SER A 137 -0.25 21.17 -12.09
CA SER A 137 -0.73 21.84 -10.89
C SER A 137 -0.88 20.84 -9.77
N THR A 138 -0.63 21.26 -8.54
CA THR A 138 -0.89 20.45 -7.34
C THR A 138 -2.37 20.11 -7.28
N SER A 139 -2.67 18.86 -7.04
CA SER A 139 -4.03 18.41 -6.72
C SER A 139 -4.22 18.51 -5.21
N PHE A 140 -5.30 19.16 -4.79
CA PHE A 140 -5.65 19.27 -3.38
C PHE A 140 -7.17 19.33 -3.22
N GLY A 141 -7.73 18.42 -2.43
CA GLY A 141 -9.16 18.40 -2.15
C GLY A 141 -9.72 17.00 -1.93
N VAL A 142 -11.04 16.93 -1.92
CA VAL A 142 -11.79 15.67 -1.89
C VAL A 142 -12.38 15.44 -3.28
N MET A 143 -11.98 14.36 -3.91
CA MET A 143 -12.31 14.06 -5.32
C MET A 143 -13.12 12.76 -5.40
N PRO A 144 -14.07 12.65 -6.35
CA PRO A 144 -14.74 11.39 -6.61
C PRO A 144 -13.80 10.42 -7.33
N GLY A 145 -13.72 9.19 -6.82
CA GLY A 145 -13.12 8.05 -7.50
C GLY A 145 -14.20 7.14 -8.04
N HIS A 146 -14.06 6.67 -9.27
CA HIS A 146 -14.95 5.71 -9.89
C HIS A 146 -14.25 4.35 -9.99
N LYS A 147 -15.00 3.29 -9.75
CA LYS A 147 -14.49 1.93 -9.93
C LYS A 147 -14.38 1.61 -11.42
N THR A 148 -13.27 1.00 -11.81
CA THR A 148 -13.16 0.35 -13.13
C THR A 148 -14.03 -0.93 -13.16
N PRO A 149 -14.28 -1.53 -14.34
CA PRO A 149 -14.95 -2.83 -14.38
C PRO A 149 -14.30 -3.88 -13.48
N GLU A 150 -12.98 -3.92 -13.42
CA GLU A 150 -12.20 -4.80 -12.54
C GLU A 150 -12.38 -4.41 -11.08
N GLY A 151 -12.37 -3.11 -10.76
CA GLY A 151 -12.57 -2.57 -9.42
C GLY A 151 -13.94 -2.92 -8.81
N HIS A 152 -14.97 -3.14 -9.62
CA HIS A 152 -16.27 -3.62 -9.13
C HIS A 152 -16.24 -5.06 -8.60
N THR A 153 -15.26 -5.85 -9.01
CA THR A 153 -15.07 -7.24 -8.57
C THR A 153 -13.90 -7.42 -7.62
N ASP A 154 -13.18 -6.33 -7.32
CA ASP A 154 -12.05 -6.36 -6.38
C ASP A 154 -12.55 -6.39 -4.93
N PRO A 155 -12.16 -7.38 -4.13
CA PRO A 155 -12.58 -7.50 -2.72
C PRO A 155 -12.22 -6.28 -1.85
N LEU A 156 -11.15 -5.54 -2.19
CA LEU A 156 -10.74 -4.33 -1.46
C LEU A 156 -11.71 -3.17 -1.70
N LEU A 157 -12.38 -3.14 -2.84
CA LEU A 157 -13.29 -2.06 -3.24
C LEU A 157 -14.77 -2.44 -3.10
N GLU A 158 -15.08 -3.71 -2.78
CA GLU A 158 -16.45 -4.23 -2.74
C GLU A 158 -17.38 -3.39 -1.85
N SER A 159 -16.88 -2.99 -0.66
CA SER A 159 -17.66 -2.24 0.32
C SER A 159 -17.73 -0.73 0.07
N LEU A 160 -17.01 -0.20 -0.90
CA LEU A 160 -17.05 1.22 -1.24
C LEU A 160 -18.22 1.52 -2.18
N ASP A 161 -18.81 2.71 -2.03
CA ASP A 161 -19.78 3.24 -3.00
C ASP A 161 -19.12 3.54 -4.36
N ASP A 162 -19.89 3.79 -5.41
CA ASP A 162 -19.41 4.30 -6.69
C ASP A 162 -20.27 5.50 -7.10
N PRO A 163 -19.71 6.73 -7.07
CA PRO A 163 -18.33 7.07 -6.71
C PRO A 163 -18.00 6.98 -5.22
N PHE A 164 -16.75 6.70 -4.90
CA PHE A 164 -16.19 6.87 -3.56
C PHE A 164 -15.33 8.13 -3.48
N TRP A 165 -15.11 8.64 -2.26
CA TRP A 165 -14.41 9.91 -2.07
C TRP A 165 -12.97 9.70 -1.66
N ILE A 166 -12.05 10.38 -2.36
CA ILE A 166 -10.60 10.30 -2.16
C ILE A 166 -10.09 11.65 -1.70
N VAL A 167 -9.37 11.68 -0.58
CA VAL A 167 -8.56 12.85 -0.21
C VAL A 167 -7.32 12.86 -1.09
N ASP A 168 -7.21 13.87 -1.95
CA ASP A 168 -6.09 14.03 -2.87
C ASP A 168 -5.23 15.23 -2.44
N SER A 169 -3.94 15.00 -2.24
CA SER A 169 -2.93 16.03 -1.96
C SER A 169 -1.61 15.57 -2.56
N ARG A 170 -1.35 15.95 -3.82
CA ARG A 170 -0.15 15.45 -4.53
C ARG A 170 0.34 16.40 -5.62
N GLU A 171 1.66 16.45 -5.74
CA GLU A 171 2.37 17.18 -6.78
C GLU A 171 2.86 16.27 -7.92
N TYR A 172 2.96 14.96 -7.67
CA TYR A 172 3.45 13.96 -8.61
C TYR A 172 2.34 12.98 -9.01
N GLN A 173 2.51 12.38 -10.16
CA GLN A 173 1.58 11.39 -10.73
C GLN A 173 2.35 10.26 -11.42
N ILE A 174 1.68 9.14 -11.61
CA ILE A 174 2.13 8.07 -12.48
C ILE A 174 1.43 8.24 -13.83
N THR A 175 2.20 8.19 -14.90
CA THR A 175 1.71 8.24 -16.28
C THR A 175 2.31 7.08 -17.08
N GLN A 176 1.76 6.79 -18.24
CA GLN A 176 2.25 5.76 -19.16
C GLN A 176 2.47 4.40 -18.45
N PRO A 177 1.43 3.80 -17.83
CA PRO A 177 1.60 2.52 -17.16
C PRO A 177 2.05 1.44 -18.15
N ASP A 178 3.05 0.63 -17.77
CA ASP A 178 3.41 -0.57 -18.52
C ASP A 178 2.41 -1.70 -18.20
N GLU A 179 1.24 -1.62 -18.84
CA GLU A 179 0.16 -2.59 -18.65
C GLU A 179 0.63 -4.03 -18.91
N SER A 180 1.49 -4.23 -19.93
CA SER A 180 2.01 -5.54 -20.27
C SER A 180 2.85 -6.14 -19.15
N ARG A 181 3.66 -5.33 -18.49
CA ARG A 181 4.48 -5.75 -17.35
C ARG A 181 3.63 -6.03 -16.12
N ILE A 182 2.70 -5.13 -15.81
CA ILE A 182 1.78 -5.26 -14.69
C ILE A 182 0.99 -6.58 -14.80
N LEU A 183 0.40 -6.84 -15.96
CA LEU A 183 -0.35 -8.07 -16.22
C LEU A 183 0.52 -9.34 -16.11
N ARG A 184 1.74 -9.32 -16.67
CA ARG A 184 2.68 -10.47 -16.57
C ARG A 184 3.06 -10.80 -15.12
N GLU A 185 3.09 -9.79 -14.26
CA GLU A 185 3.41 -9.96 -12.83
C GLU A 185 2.15 -10.23 -11.97
N GLY A 186 1.00 -10.42 -12.61
CA GLY A 186 -0.26 -10.78 -11.95
C GLY A 186 -1.04 -9.60 -11.38
N GLY A 187 -0.68 -8.37 -11.76
CA GLY A 187 -1.41 -7.16 -11.41
C GLY A 187 -2.57 -6.86 -12.37
N SER A 188 -3.39 -5.89 -11.98
CA SER A 188 -4.46 -5.29 -12.80
C SER A 188 -4.42 -3.76 -12.67
N ILE A 189 -5.08 -3.04 -13.60
CA ILE A 189 -5.18 -1.58 -13.61
C ILE A 189 -6.66 -1.19 -13.56
#